data_72303cf8ae2e1b4350b6b5cb2df9c16b
#
_entry.id   72303cf8ae2e1b4350b6b5cb2df9c16b
#
_cell.length_a   1.000
_cell.length_b   1.000
_cell.length_c   1.000
_cell.angle_alpha   90.00
_cell.angle_beta   90.00
_cell.angle_gamma   90.00
#
_symmetry.space_group_name_H-M   'P 1'
#
loop_
_entity.id
_entity.type
_entity.pdbx_description
1 polymer ?
#
loop_
_entity_poly.entity_id
_entity_poly.type
_entity_poly.pdbx_seq_one_letter_code
_entity_poly.pdbx_strand_id
1 'polypeptide(L)'
;MHIYGRKIFSDTENPITIFYKLKSKFKDISILESVIGGENKGRYSIIFFNIVENVEIYENYALKNNKKIKISSPNNYLKEISKLTKVKNHYNLPIPIPFLIGNMCFDLSKFTLPKLKYDRSKNQIHIPLAH
;
A
#
# COMPACT_ATOMS: atom_id res chain seq x y z
N MET A 1 1.77 -11.65 14.04
CA MET A 1 2.69 -10.64 13.47
C MET A 1 3.14 -9.72 14.58
N HIS A 2 4.45 -9.52 14.74
CA HIS A 2 5.03 -8.62 15.74
C HIS A 2 5.46 -7.33 15.04
N ILE A 3 5.06 -6.19 15.60
CA ILE A 3 5.44 -4.86 15.10
C ILE A 3 6.40 -4.25 16.12
N TYR A 4 7.53 -3.80 15.64
CA TYR A 4 8.53 -3.08 16.43
C TYR A 4 8.59 -1.64 15.93
N GLY A 5 8.56 -0.70 16.85
CA GLY A 5 8.60 0.73 16.54
C GLY A 5 9.70 1.43 17.35
N ARG A 6 10.35 2.41 16.73
CA ARG A 6 11.31 3.28 17.39
C ARG A 6 11.06 4.73 16.98
N LYS A 7 11.00 5.62 17.94
CA LYS A 7 10.95 7.06 17.71
C LYS A 7 12.38 7.60 17.62
N ILE A 8 12.67 8.32 16.56
CA ILE A 8 13.95 8.97 16.32
C ILE A 8 13.70 10.46 16.11
N PHE A 9 14.45 11.32 16.77
CA PHE A 9 14.46 12.74 16.49
C PHE A 9 15.36 13.00 15.29
N SER A 10 14.91 13.83 14.36
CA SER A 10 15.64 14.16 13.14
C SER A 10 15.44 15.64 12.81
N ASP A 11 16.35 16.47 13.27
CA ASP A 11 16.30 17.92 13.04
C ASP A 11 16.88 18.34 11.69
N THR A 12 17.71 17.47 11.09
CA THR A 12 18.46 17.76 9.87
C THR A 12 17.94 17.04 8.63
N GLU A 13 17.02 16.10 8.78
CA GLU A 13 16.54 15.25 7.69
C GLU A 13 15.08 15.57 7.36
N ASN A 14 14.79 15.72 6.08
CA ASN A 14 13.42 15.77 5.58
C ASN A 14 13.03 14.43 4.92
N PRO A 15 11.74 14.15 4.70
CA PRO A 15 11.30 12.89 4.11
C PRO A 15 11.93 12.57 2.75
N ILE A 16 12.13 13.56 1.92
CA ILE A 16 12.74 13.41 0.60
C ILE A 16 14.21 12.98 0.71
N THR A 17 14.97 13.61 1.61
CA THR A 17 16.37 13.25 1.85
C THR A 17 16.49 11.81 2.35
N ILE A 18 15.62 11.41 3.30
CA ILE A 18 15.54 10.03 3.82
C ILE A 18 15.19 9.06 2.68
N PHE A 19 14.20 9.40 1.85
CA PHE A 19 13.82 8.58 0.71
C PHE A 19 15.00 8.32 -0.24
N TYR A 20 15.76 9.34 -0.61
CA TYR A 20 16.93 9.17 -1.49
C TYR A 20 18.04 8.34 -0.85
N LYS A 21 18.30 8.50 0.44
CA LYS A 21 19.26 7.67 1.18
C LYS A 21 18.83 6.20 1.20
N LEU A 22 17.56 5.92 1.40
CA LEU A 22 17.03 4.56 1.37
C LEU A 22 16.99 3.97 -0.05
N LYS A 23 16.68 4.77 -1.07
CA LYS A 23 16.65 4.36 -2.47
C LYS A 23 17.99 3.82 -2.97
N SER A 24 19.11 4.28 -2.41
CA SER A 24 20.44 3.75 -2.73
C SER A 24 20.66 2.32 -2.19
N LYS A 25 19.88 1.90 -1.18
CA LYS A 25 20.02 0.61 -0.49
C LYS A 25 18.92 -0.40 -0.82
N PHE A 26 17.72 0.09 -1.13
CA PHE A 26 16.53 -0.74 -1.38
C PHE A 26 15.99 -0.49 -2.78
N LYS A 27 15.70 -1.58 -3.51
CA LYS A 27 15.12 -1.49 -4.87
C LYS A 27 13.64 -1.10 -4.83
N ASP A 28 12.89 -1.73 -3.91
CA ASP A 28 11.45 -1.52 -3.77
C ASP A 28 11.22 -0.48 -2.67
N ILE A 29 11.09 0.77 -3.09
CA ILE A 29 10.86 1.89 -2.18
C ILE A 29 9.82 2.83 -2.78
N SER A 30 8.91 3.32 -1.94
CA SER A 30 7.90 4.30 -2.30
C SER A 30 7.73 5.32 -1.18
N ILE A 31 7.35 6.54 -1.54
CA ILE A 31 7.00 7.59 -0.60
C ILE A 31 5.59 8.08 -0.89
N LEU A 32 4.81 8.25 0.16
CA LEU A 32 3.54 8.98 0.15
C LEU A 32 3.73 10.27 0.95
N GLU A 33 3.51 11.39 0.28
CA GLU A 33 3.54 12.70 0.91
C GLU A 33 2.14 13.31 0.96
N SER A 34 1.80 13.88 2.10
CA SER A 34 0.61 14.69 2.22
C SER A 34 0.94 16.11 1.78
N VAL A 35 0.51 16.46 0.56
CA VAL A 35 0.60 17.83 0.04
C VAL A 35 -0.78 18.46 0.18
N ILE A 36 -0.91 19.38 1.12
CA ILE A 36 -2.12 20.20 1.27
C ILE A 36 -1.77 21.61 0.79
N GLY A 37 -2.50 22.10 -0.21
CA GLY A 37 -2.34 23.46 -0.71
C GLY A 37 -2.77 24.48 0.35
N GLY A 38 -2.03 25.59 0.46
CA GLY A 38 -2.30 26.67 1.40
C GLY A 38 -1.49 26.59 2.70
N GLU A 39 -1.98 27.25 3.76
CA GLU A 39 -1.30 27.36 5.06
C GLU A 39 -1.26 26.06 5.87
N ASN A 40 -2.07 25.06 5.53
CA ASN A 40 -2.10 23.77 6.19
C ASN A 40 -1.02 22.85 5.61
N LYS A 41 0.08 22.70 6.32
CA LYS A 41 1.16 21.76 5.98
C LYS A 41 0.68 20.32 6.17
N GLY A 42 1.00 19.45 5.22
CA GLY A 42 0.83 18.01 5.39
C GLY A 42 1.57 17.53 6.63
N ARG A 43 0.90 16.71 7.47
CA ARG A 43 1.43 16.31 8.77
C ARG A 43 2.38 15.13 8.72
N TYR A 44 2.23 14.29 7.69
CA TYR A 44 2.95 13.01 7.65
C TYR A 44 3.42 12.72 6.24
N SER A 45 4.63 12.19 6.16
CA SER A 45 5.14 11.48 4.98
C SER A 45 5.41 10.04 5.40
N ILE A 46 5.12 9.10 4.52
CA ILE A 46 5.26 7.68 4.81
C ILE A 46 6.16 7.08 3.74
N ILE A 47 7.24 6.43 4.16
CA ILE A 47 8.19 5.77 3.27
C ILE A 47 8.08 4.26 3.50
N PHE A 48 7.87 3.53 2.42
CA PHE A 48 7.82 2.08 2.38
C PHE A 48 9.04 1.55 1.66
N PHE A 49 9.63 0.51 2.17
CA PHE A 49 10.74 -0.17 1.53
C PHE A 49 10.79 -1.62 1.96
N ASN A 50 11.58 -2.44 1.23
CA ASN A 50 11.73 -3.85 1.50
C ASN A 50 10.40 -4.62 1.44
N ILE A 51 9.75 -4.60 0.27
CA ILE A 51 8.46 -5.27 0.04
C ILE A 51 8.66 -6.78 0.17
N VAL A 52 7.95 -7.40 1.10
CA VAL A 52 8.06 -8.84 1.38
C VAL A 52 7.00 -9.63 0.62
N GLU A 53 5.84 -9.04 0.39
CA GLU A 53 4.75 -9.70 -0.26
C GLU A 53 4.09 -8.79 -1.29
N ASN A 54 3.90 -9.33 -2.49
CA ASN A 54 3.23 -8.65 -3.60
C ASN A 54 1.95 -9.38 -3.97
N VAL A 55 0.87 -8.62 -4.13
CA VAL A 55 -0.43 -9.15 -4.50
C VAL A 55 -1.00 -8.38 -5.67
N GLU A 56 -1.30 -9.08 -6.76
CA GLU A 56 -2.05 -8.55 -7.89
C GLU A 56 -3.42 -9.20 -7.93
N ILE A 57 -4.48 -8.42 -8.03
CA ILE A 57 -5.85 -8.91 -7.98
C ILE A 57 -6.51 -8.69 -9.35
N TYR A 58 -6.99 -9.77 -9.92
CA TYR A 58 -7.76 -9.83 -11.16
C TYR A 58 -9.21 -10.19 -10.86
N GLU A 59 -10.04 -10.29 -11.89
CA GLU A 59 -11.47 -10.51 -11.74
C GLU A 59 -11.84 -11.80 -10.95
N ASN A 60 -11.14 -12.91 -11.24
CA ASN A 60 -11.46 -14.23 -10.69
C ASN A 60 -10.27 -14.98 -10.10
N TYR A 61 -9.10 -14.33 -10.04
CA TYR A 61 -7.91 -14.87 -9.41
C TYR A 61 -7.03 -13.75 -8.86
N ALA A 62 -6.13 -14.10 -7.95
CA ALA A 62 -5.06 -13.24 -7.50
C ALA A 62 -3.70 -13.90 -7.72
N LEU A 63 -2.66 -13.10 -7.92
CA LEU A 63 -1.28 -13.54 -7.87
C LEU A 63 -0.67 -13.05 -6.56
N LYS A 64 -0.29 -13.96 -5.69
CA LYS A 64 0.41 -13.68 -4.45
C LYS A 64 1.84 -14.19 -4.58
N ASN A 65 2.81 -13.28 -4.65
CA ASN A 65 4.20 -13.62 -4.96
C ASN A 65 4.31 -14.55 -6.19
N ASN A 66 3.63 -14.19 -7.28
CA ASN A 66 3.51 -14.95 -8.53
C ASN A 66 2.78 -16.31 -8.43
N LYS A 67 2.25 -16.69 -7.27
CA LYS A 67 1.40 -17.88 -7.13
C LYS A 67 -0.05 -17.53 -7.38
N LYS A 68 -0.67 -18.24 -8.32
CA LYS A 68 -2.07 -18.02 -8.69
C LYS A 68 -3.02 -18.63 -7.65
N ILE A 69 -3.96 -17.82 -7.18
CA ILE A 69 -4.99 -18.19 -6.21
C ILE A 69 -6.35 -17.87 -6.83
N LYS A 70 -7.26 -18.82 -6.86
CA LYS A 70 -8.64 -18.58 -7.30
C LYS A 70 -9.37 -17.80 -6.21
N ILE A 71 -10.06 -16.73 -6.62
CA ILE A 71 -10.85 -15.87 -5.72
C ILE A 71 -12.30 -15.82 -6.19
N SER A 72 -13.23 -15.56 -5.27
CA SER A 72 -14.64 -15.39 -5.59
C SER A 72 -14.94 -14.03 -6.22
N SER A 73 -14.29 -13.00 -5.72
CA SER A 73 -14.33 -11.64 -6.27
C SER A 73 -13.17 -10.79 -5.71
N PRO A 74 -12.74 -9.73 -6.42
CA PRO A 74 -11.75 -8.79 -5.93
C PRO A 74 -12.11 -8.19 -4.57
N ASN A 75 -13.37 -7.77 -4.39
CA ASN A 75 -13.82 -7.15 -3.15
C ASN A 75 -13.75 -8.09 -1.94
N ASN A 76 -14.11 -9.36 -2.12
CA ASN A 76 -14.01 -10.35 -1.04
C ASN A 76 -12.56 -10.59 -0.66
N TYR A 77 -11.70 -10.73 -1.66
CA TYR A 77 -10.28 -10.94 -1.42
C TYR A 77 -9.61 -9.74 -0.75
N LEU A 78 -9.96 -8.51 -1.14
CA LEU A 78 -9.52 -7.28 -0.43
C LEU A 78 -9.94 -7.27 1.04
N LYS A 79 -11.18 -7.70 1.35
CA LYS A 79 -11.65 -7.83 2.74
C LYS A 79 -10.84 -8.86 3.53
N GLU A 80 -10.42 -9.96 2.90
CA GLU A 80 -9.54 -10.94 3.53
C GLU A 80 -8.16 -10.36 3.83
N ILE A 81 -7.53 -9.73 2.84
CA ILE A 81 -6.22 -9.09 3.02
C ILE A 81 -6.30 -7.99 4.08
N SER A 82 -7.35 -7.19 4.10
CA SER A 82 -7.52 -6.11 5.09
C SER A 82 -7.54 -6.59 6.54
N LYS A 83 -7.85 -7.86 6.78
CA LYS A 83 -7.74 -8.44 8.13
C LYS A 83 -6.30 -8.50 8.63
N LEU A 84 -5.32 -8.56 7.73
CA LEU A 84 -3.89 -8.53 8.06
C LEU A 84 -3.47 -7.20 8.69
N THR A 85 -4.19 -6.12 8.40
CA THR A 85 -3.92 -4.78 8.96
C THR A 85 -4.53 -4.57 10.34
N LYS A 86 -5.34 -5.52 10.84
CA LYS A 86 -5.97 -5.45 12.16
C LYS A 86 -5.00 -5.89 13.24
N VAL A 87 -4.03 -5.04 13.54
CA VAL A 87 -3.06 -5.27 14.62
C VAL A 87 -3.25 -4.19 15.68
N LYS A 88 -3.14 -4.56 16.96
CA LYS A 88 -3.16 -3.58 18.06
C LYS A 88 -1.97 -2.64 17.91
N ASN A 89 -2.26 -1.34 17.83
CA ASN A 89 -1.22 -0.32 17.78
C ASN A 89 -0.68 -0.09 19.20
N HIS A 90 0.42 -0.78 19.53
CA HIS A 90 1.07 -0.67 20.84
C HIS A 90 1.93 0.60 21.01
N TYR A 91 2.15 1.35 19.93
CA TYR A 91 3.11 2.47 19.93
C TYR A 91 2.46 3.85 19.92
N ASN A 92 1.13 3.94 20.03
CA ASN A 92 0.36 5.19 19.94
C ASN A 92 0.80 6.07 18.76
N LEU A 93 1.08 5.43 17.63
CA LEU A 93 1.43 6.14 16.43
C LEU A 93 0.19 6.85 15.87
N PRO A 94 0.37 8.04 15.27
CA PRO A 94 -0.75 8.84 14.76
C PRO A 94 -1.44 8.22 13.54
N ILE A 95 -0.86 7.18 12.99
CA ILE A 95 -1.38 6.43 11.84
C ILE A 95 -1.53 4.95 12.21
N PRO A 96 -2.57 4.26 11.72
CA PRO A 96 -2.69 2.83 11.91
C PRO A 96 -1.59 2.10 11.13
N ILE A 97 -0.86 1.21 11.79
CA ILE A 97 0.09 0.29 11.18
C ILE A 97 -0.19 -1.13 11.68
N PRO A 98 -0.01 -2.16 10.85
CA PRO A 98 0.40 -2.10 9.44
C PRO A 98 -0.76 -1.63 8.56
N PHE A 99 -0.44 -1.16 7.38
CA PHE A 99 -1.42 -0.89 6.34
C PHE A 99 -0.94 -1.42 4.99
N LEU A 100 -1.89 -1.58 4.09
CA LEU A 100 -1.62 -2.01 2.74
C LEU A 100 -1.39 -0.77 1.87
N ILE A 101 -0.40 -0.84 1.00
CA ILE A 101 -0.19 0.19 -0.02
C ILE A 101 -0.38 -0.45 -1.38
N GLY A 102 -0.94 0.29 -2.33
CA GLY A 102 -1.14 -0.21 -3.67
C GLY A 102 -1.77 0.79 -4.60
N ASN A 103 -1.97 0.37 -5.83
CA ASN A 103 -2.69 1.11 -6.85
C ASN A 103 -3.89 0.31 -7.34
N MET A 104 -4.88 1.01 -7.81
CA MET A 104 -6.07 0.43 -8.46
C MET A 104 -6.12 0.97 -9.87
N CYS A 105 -6.32 0.09 -10.87
CA CYS A 105 -6.53 0.56 -12.23
C CYS A 105 -7.93 1.16 -12.38
N PHE A 106 -8.07 2.06 -13.36
CA PHE A 106 -9.33 2.74 -13.66
C PHE A 106 -10.47 1.75 -13.97
N ASP A 107 -10.14 0.62 -14.59
CA ASP A 107 -11.11 -0.42 -14.96
C ASP A 107 -11.84 -1.06 -13.77
N LEU A 108 -11.38 -0.82 -12.54
CA LEU A 108 -12.10 -1.22 -11.33
C LEU A 108 -13.47 -0.54 -11.24
N SER A 109 -13.64 0.62 -11.85
CA SER A 109 -14.91 1.37 -11.92
C SER A 109 -16.06 0.59 -12.58
N LYS A 110 -15.74 -0.48 -13.35
CA LYS A 110 -16.75 -1.36 -13.95
C LYS A 110 -17.73 -1.98 -12.95
N PHE A 111 -17.28 -2.20 -11.71
CA PHE A 111 -18.13 -2.75 -10.66
C PHE A 111 -19.19 -1.75 -10.17
N THR A 112 -18.91 -0.46 -10.33
CA THR A 112 -19.83 0.63 -9.99
C THR A 112 -20.51 1.22 -11.22
N LEU A 113 -19.87 1.12 -12.40
CA LEU A 113 -20.31 1.68 -13.66
C LEU A 113 -20.38 0.59 -14.75
N PRO A 114 -21.38 -0.30 -14.75
CA PRO A 114 -21.41 -1.49 -15.61
C PRO A 114 -21.50 -1.19 -17.12
N LYS A 115 -21.83 0.05 -17.50
CA LYS A 115 -21.89 0.48 -18.91
C LYS A 115 -20.53 0.75 -19.53
N LEU A 116 -19.46 0.86 -18.72
CA LEU A 116 -18.12 1.10 -19.24
C LEU A 116 -17.52 -0.19 -19.83
N LYS A 117 -16.98 -0.07 -21.04
CA LYS A 117 -16.15 -1.12 -21.65
C LYS A 117 -14.77 -1.12 -20.97
N TYR A 118 -14.24 -2.27 -20.65
CA TYR A 118 -12.96 -2.42 -19.98
C TYR A 118 -12.18 -3.62 -20.53
N ASP A 119 -10.86 -3.57 -20.38
CA ASP A 119 -9.95 -4.65 -20.74
C ASP A 119 -9.83 -5.64 -19.57
N ARG A 120 -10.27 -6.89 -19.79
CA ARG A 120 -10.24 -7.95 -18.77
C ARG A 120 -8.85 -8.52 -18.53
N SER A 121 -7.90 -8.27 -19.41
CA SER A 121 -6.54 -8.82 -19.30
C SER A 121 -5.69 -8.07 -18.27
N LYS A 122 -6.04 -6.82 -17.95
CA LYS A 122 -5.30 -5.99 -17.00
C LYS A 122 -5.63 -6.36 -15.56
N ASN A 123 -4.62 -6.29 -14.71
CA ASN A 123 -4.83 -6.38 -13.27
C ASN A 123 -5.67 -5.21 -12.79
N GLN A 124 -6.54 -5.47 -11.83
CA GLN A 124 -7.48 -4.48 -11.31
C GLN A 124 -6.91 -3.78 -10.08
N ILE A 125 -6.15 -4.49 -9.30
CA ILE A 125 -5.58 -4.01 -8.05
C ILE A 125 -4.19 -4.61 -7.89
N HIS A 126 -3.21 -3.78 -7.63
CA HIS A 126 -1.85 -4.19 -7.29
C HIS A 126 -1.51 -3.68 -5.90
N ILE A 127 -1.19 -4.60 -5.01
CA ILE A 127 -0.90 -4.32 -3.61
C ILE A 127 0.45 -4.93 -3.25
N PRO A 128 1.53 -4.14 -3.26
CA PRO A 128 2.77 -4.53 -2.62
C PRO A 128 2.60 -4.47 -1.09
N LEU A 129 2.92 -5.55 -0.41
CA LEU A 129 2.91 -5.61 1.05
C LEU A 129 4.33 -5.39 1.56
N ALA A 130 4.54 -4.29 2.29
CA ALA A 130 5.75 -4.01 3.03
C ALA A 130 5.56 -4.41 4.50
N HIS A 131 6.56 -5.04 5.09
CA HIS A 131 6.62 -5.40 6.51
C HIS A 131 7.64 -4.55 7.25
#